data_2e8a2939948f4f74b70b7df8d52409c7
#
_entry.id   2e8a2939948f4f74b70b7df8d52409c7
#
_cell.length_a   1.000
_cell.length_b   1.000
_cell.length_c   1.000
_cell.angle_alpha   90.00
_cell.angle_beta   90.00
_cell.angle_gamma   90.00
#
_symmetry.space_group_name_H-M   'P 1'
#
loop_
_entity.id
_entity.type
_entity.pdbx_description
1 polymer ?
#
loop_
_entity_poly.entity_id
_entity_poly.type
_entity_poly.pdbx_seq_one_letter_code
_entity_poly.pdbx_strand_id
1 'polypeptide(L)'
;MSVTVEALWRHPIKSHGREALTHARLTAGMSFPWDRVWAVAHDAAKADGTEWAPCVNFSIGAKLPGLMAINAVLDEDTETVTLTHPDLGTLRLRPDEDPDALIAWTKPLMDPARAQSQRVLRVPGRGMTDTDYPSVSIGNLSSHRVVEQKLGTPLSTKRWRANIWLEGLAPWEEFDLVGKTLRIGSAEIAIREPVVRCLATTTNPETGKRDADTLSVLNEDREFCVYGEVVGSGEVRLGDTAEVI
;
A
#
# COMPACT_ATOMS: atom_id res chain seq x y z
N MET A 1 26.95 0.88 -7.29
CA MET A 1 25.86 1.29 -8.22
C MET A 1 25.03 2.32 -7.49
N SER A 2 24.43 3.26 -8.19
CA SER A 2 23.52 4.24 -7.56
C SER A 2 22.19 3.55 -7.23
N VAL A 3 21.61 3.89 -6.08
CA VAL A 3 20.26 3.46 -5.70
C VAL A 3 19.25 4.34 -6.46
N THR A 4 18.29 3.74 -7.14
CA THR A 4 17.33 4.45 -7.98
C THR A 4 15.88 4.00 -7.75
N VAL A 5 14.93 4.89 -8.03
CA VAL A 5 13.49 4.60 -7.99
C VAL A 5 13.09 3.82 -9.23
N GLU A 6 12.65 2.59 -9.05
CA GLU A 6 12.21 1.69 -10.14
C GLU A 6 10.70 1.69 -10.34
N ALA A 7 9.92 1.83 -9.26
CA ALA A 7 8.47 1.89 -9.37
C ALA A 7 7.86 2.77 -8.28
N LEU A 8 6.74 3.42 -8.63
CA LEU A 8 5.91 4.19 -7.71
C LEU A 8 4.48 3.64 -7.76
N TRP A 9 3.91 3.41 -6.58
CA TRP A 9 2.56 2.87 -6.44
C TRP A 9 1.74 3.68 -5.46
N ARG A 10 0.48 3.89 -5.81
CA ARG A 10 -0.54 4.50 -4.96
C ARG A 10 -1.69 3.53 -4.73
N HIS A 11 -2.32 3.62 -3.56
CA HIS A 11 -3.43 2.77 -3.16
C HIS A 11 -4.58 3.65 -2.66
N PRO A 12 -5.39 4.25 -3.52
CA PRO A 12 -6.35 5.29 -3.12
C PRO A 12 -7.30 4.86 -2.00
N ILE A 13 -7.77 3.61 -2.07
CA ILE A 13 -8.65 3.02 -1.06
C ILE A 13 -7.90 1.89 -0.34
N LYS A 14 -7.89 1.92 1.00
CA LYS A 14 -7.20 0.91 1.83
C LYS A 14 -7.62 -0.51 1.42
N SER A 15 -6.66 -1.35 1.04
CA SER A 15 -6.85 -2.72 0.52
C SER A 15 -7.64 -2.88 -0.80
N HIS A 16 -8.21 -1.81 -1.35
CA HIS A 16 -9.04 -1.85 -2.55
C HIS A 16 -8.35 -1.12 -3.69
N GLY A 17 -7.51 -1.84 -4.43
CA GLY A 17 -6.86 -1.31 -5.61
C GLY A 17 -5.46 -0.74 -5.40
N ARG A 18 -4.81 -0.53 -6.53
CA ARG A 18 -3.48 0.02 -6.68
C ARG A 18 -3.33 0.66 -8.05
N GLU A 19 -2.50 1.68 -8.14
CA GLU A 19 -2.21 2.44 -9.34
C GLU A 19 -0.71 2.68 -9.46
N ALA A 20 -0.16 2.50 -10.66
CA ALA A 20 1.23 2.84 -10.96
C ALA A 20 1.34 4.33 -11.29
N LEU A 21 2.37 4.99 -10.79
CA LEU A 21 2.68 6.38 -11.08
C LEU A 21 4.06 6.52 -11.71
N THR A 22 4.27 7.59 -12.47
CA THR A 22 5.58 7.97 -13.00
C THR A 22 6.28 8.99 -12.11
N HIS A 23 5.52 9.74 -11.32
CA HIS A 23 6.01 10.72 -10.36
C HIS A 23 5.00 10.95 -9.26
N ALA A 24 5.46 11.52 -8.15
CA ALA A 24 4.62 11.92 -7.02
C ALA A 24 5.22 13.15 -6.32
N ARG A 25 4.38 14.10 -5.91
CA ARG A 25 4.80 15.24 -5.10
C ARG A 25 4.53 14.94 -3.63
N LEU A 26 5.56 14.69 -2.86
CA LEU A 26 5.49 14.43 -1.44
C LEU A 26 5.42 15.73 -0.65
N THR A 27 4.64 15.75 0.43
CA THR A 27 4.49 16.88 1.33
C THR A 27 4.92 16.48 2.75
N ALA A 28 5.77 17.26 3.37
CA ALA A 28 6.25 16.99 4.73
C ALA A 28 5.09 16.83 5.72
N GLY A 29 5.16 15.81 6.56
CA GLY A 29 4.12 15.46 7.52
C GLY A 29 2.89 14.76 6.92
N MET A 30 2.90 14.43 5.61
CA MET A 30 1.79 13.73 4.94
C MET A 30 2.22 12.33 4.48
N SER A 31 1.26 11.44 4.32
CA SER A 31 1.45 10.16 3.65
C SER A 31 1.70 10.36 2.14
N PHE A 32 1.99 9.28 1.43
CA PHE A 32 2.10 9.33 -0.03
C PHE A 32 0.81 9.93 -0.63
N PRO A 33 0.91 10.81 -1.66
CA PRO A 33 -0.25 11.56 -2.16
C PRO A 33 -1.37 10.62 -2.61
N TRP A 34 -2.58 10.89 -2.10
CA TRP A 34 -3.79 10.10 -2.35
C TRP A 34 -3.71 8.63 -1.92
N ASP A 35 -2.71 8.24 -1.15
CA ASP A 35 -2.57 6.86 -0.69
C ASP A 35 -3.45 6.61 0.53
N ARG A 36 -4.35 5.63 0.43
CA ARG A 36 -5.27 5.20 1.49
C ARG A 36 -6.16 6.33 2.05
N VAL A 37 -6.50 7.30 1.20
CA VAL A 37 -7.38 8.41 1.57
C VAL A 37 -8.72 7.89 2.04
N TRP A 38 -9.23 6.84 1.39
CA TRP A 38 -10.45 6.15 1.79
C TRP A 38 -10.15 4.77 2.38
N ALA A 39 -11.03 4.35 3.30
CA ALA A 39 -11.01 3.00 3.86
C ALA A 39 -12.44 2.47 4.03
N VAL A 40 -12.64 1.19 3.80
CA VAL A 40 -13.96 0.55 3.95
C VAL A 40 -14.06 -0.06 5.34
N ALA A 41 -14.83 0.58 6.22
CA ALA A 41 -15.11 0.08 7.56
C ALA A 41 -16.18 -1.03 7.50
N HIS A 42 -16.01 -2.04 8.33
CA HIS A 42 -16.98 -3.12 8.47
C HIS A 42 -17.98 -2.84 9.61
N ASP A 43 -19.04 -3.64 9.70
CA ASP A 43 -20.15 -3.50 10.64
C ASP A 43 -19.74 -3.57 12.13
N ALA A 44 -18.63 -4.26 12.45
CA ALA A 44 -18.04 -4.30 13.79
C ALA A 44 -16.98 -3.22 14.06
N ALA A 45 -16.78 -2.26 13.12
CA ALA A 45 -15.79 -1.21 13.25
C ALA A 45 -16.21 -0.15 14.28
N LYS A 46 -15.23 0.31 15.06
CA LYS A 46 -15.40 1.43 16.00
C LYS A 46 -14.99 2.79 15.39
N ALA A 47 -14.23 2.75 14.28
CA ALA A 47 -13.82 3.95 13.57
C ALA A 47 -15.03 4.69 12.98
N ASP A 48 -15.04 6.02 13.11
CA ASP A 48 -16.10 6.90 12.60
C ASP A 48 -15.63 7.85 11.49
N GLY A 49 -14.33 7.90 11.21
CA GLY A 49 -13.73 8.77 10.20
C GLY A 49 -13.25 10.13 10.73
N THR A 50 -13.38 10.41 12.02
CA THR A 50 -12.90 11.67 12.62
C THR A 50 -11.39 11.68 12.80
N GLU A 51 -10.78 10.50 13.06
CA GLU A 51 -9.36 10.33 13.27
C GLU A 51 -8.85 9.02 12.64
N TRP A 52 -7.52 8.85 12.60
CA TRP A 52 -6.90 7.62 12.16
C TRP A 52 -7.32 6.44 13.05
N ALA A 53 -7.51 5.28 12.41
CA ALA A 53 -7.87 4.05 13.10
C ALA A 53 -7.05 2.86 12.58
N PRO A 54 -6.71 1.89 13.45
CA PRO A 54 -5.95 0.70 13.06
C PRO A 54 -6.75 -0.21 12.12
N CYS A 55 -6.00 -1.02 11.35
CA CYS A 55 -6.54 -1.86 10.27
C CYS A 55 -7.61 -2.87 10.73
N VAL A 56 -7.73 -3.14 12.03
CA VAL A 56 -8.77 -4.01 12.60
C VAL A 56 -10.20 -3.49 12.33
N ASN A 57 -10.37 -2.22 12.04
CA ASN A 57 -11.66 -1.58 11.74
C ASN A 57 -12.08 -1.74 10.26
N PHE A 58 -11.22 -2.23 9.39
CA PHE A 58 -11.44 -2.16 7.95
C PHE A 58 -11.49 -3.54 7.28
N SER A 59 -12.19 -3.59 6.16
CA SER A 59 -12.14 -4.70 5.21
C SER A 59 -10.77 -4.71 4.53
N ILE A 60 -9.95 -5.72 4.83
CA ILE A 60 -8.54 -5.77 4.42
C ILE A 60 -8.18 -7.06 3.70
N GLY A 61 -7.19 -7.00 2.79
CA GLY A 61 -6.70 -8.12 2.00
C GLY A 61 -6.18 -9.31 2.83
N ALA A 62 -5.73 -9.08 4.07
CA ALA A 62 -5.32 -10.16 4.96
C ALA A 62 -6.46 -11.11 5.34
N LYS A 63 -7.69 -10.60 5.41
CA LYS A 63 -8.92 -11.37 5.73
C LYS A 63 -9.72 -11.72 4.48
N LEU A 64 -9.67 -10.87 3.47
CA LEU A 64 -10.46 -10.91 2.23
C LEU A 64 -9.50 -10.86 1.02
N PRO A 65 -8.86 -11.97 0.66
CA PRO A 65 -7.80 -11.99 -0.34
C PRO A 65 -8.25 -11.49 -1.72
N GLY A 66 -9.52 -11.68 -2.10
CA GLY A 66 -10.08 -11.17 -3.35
C GLY A 66 -9.87 -9.67 -3.56
N LEU A 67 -9.87 -8.87 -2.48
CA LEU A 67 -9.63 -7.43 -2.56
C LEU A 67 -8.24 -7.07 -3.15
N MET A 68 -7.27 -7.99 -3.03
CA MET A 68 -5.91 -7.77 -3.56
C MET A 68 -5.84 -7.79 -5.09
N ALA A 69 -6.86 -8.31 -5.79
CA ALA A 69 -6.91 -8.33 -7.25
C ALA A 69 -7.51 -7.05 -7.85
N ILE A 70 -7.95 -6.11 -7.03
CA ILE A 70 -8.47 -4.83 -7.52
C ILE A 70 -7.32 -3.96 -8.01
N ASN A 71 -7.45 -3.38 -9.21
CA ASN A 71 -6.65 -2.28 -9.70
C ASN A 71 -7.46 -0.98 -9.59
N ALA A 72 -6.77 0.15 -9.49
CA ALA A 72 -7.40 1.46 -9.38
C ALA A 72 -6.77 2.43 -10.38
N VAL A 73 -7.55 3.42 -10.80
CA VAL A 73 -7.09 4.65 -11.47
C VAL A 73 -7.85 5.80 -10.81
N LEU A 74 -7.13 6.77 -10.28
CA LEU A 74 -7.70 7.95 -9.63
C LEU A 74 -7.55 9.18 -10.53
N ASP A 75 -8.67 9.81 -10.80
CA ASP A 75 -8.75 11.19 -11.31
C ASP A 75 -8.76 12.14 -10.09
N GLU A 76 -7.63 12.82 -9.85
CA GLU A 76 -7.43 13.68 -8.68
C GLU A 76 -8.31 14.94 -8.73
N ASP A 77 -8.59 15.47 -9.93
CA ASP A 77 -9.36 16.70 -10.10
C ASP A 77 -10.84 16.49 -9.74
N THR A 78 -11.37 15.32 -10.03
CA THR A 78 -12.78 14.98 -9.78
C THR A 78 -12.97 14.06 -8.56
N GLU A 79 -11.86 13.63 -7.94
CA GLU A 79 -11.86 12.60 -6.88
C GLU A 79 -12.59 11.30 -7.29
N THR A 80 -12.54 10.98 -8.58
CA THR A 80 -13.19 9.80 -9.13
C THR A 80 -12.22 8.63 -9.20
N VAL A 81 -12.59 7.49 -8.64
CA VAL A 81 -11.82 6.26 -8.70
C VAL A 81 -12.47 5.28 -9.67
N THR A 82 -11.70 4.79 -10.63
CA THR A 82 -12.08 3.66 -11.47
C THR A 82 -11.40 2.40 -10.95
N LEU A 83 -12.19 1.44 -10.49
CA LEU A 83 -11.75 0.15 -9.98
C LEU A 83 -12.00 -0.93 -11.02
N THR A 84 -11.06 -1.88 -11.17
CA THR A 84 -11.23 -3.06 -12.01
C THR A 84 -10.84 -4.32 -11.24
N HIS A 85 -11.61 -5.39 -11.39
CA HIS A 85 -11.36 -6.69 -10.81
C HIS A 85 -11.68 -7.79 -11.83
N PRO A 86 -10.90 -8.89 -11.92
CA PRO A 86 -11.10 -9.93 -12.92
C PRO A 86 -12.51 -10.54 -12.93
N ASP A 87 -13.12 -10.73 -11.76
CA ASP A 87 -14.42 -11.37 -11.62
C ASP A 87 -15.60 -10.38 -11.49
N LEU A 88 -15.35 -9.11 -11.14
CA LEU A 88 -16.41 -8.12 -10.89
C LEU A 88 -16.53 -7.08 -12.01
N GLY A 89 -15.59 -7.07 -12.98
CA GLY A 89 -15.55 -6.05 -14.01
C GLY A 89 -15.09 -4.69 -13.48
N THR A 90 -15.71 -3.62 -13.94
CA THR A 90 -15.30 -2.24 -13.67
C THR A 90 -16.37 -1.48 -12.90
N LEU A 91 -15.94 -0.73 -11.89
CA LEU A 91 -16.75 0.26 -11.17
C LEU A 91 -16.06 1.62 -11.26
N ARG A 92 -16.81 2.68 -11.60
CA ARG A 92 -16.36 4.06 -11.53
C ARG A 92 -17.24 4.83 -10.54
N LEU A 93 -16.64 5.47 -9.53
CA LEU A 93 -17.37 6.13 -8.47
C LEU A 93 -16.56 7.28 -7.86
N ARG A 94 -17.23 8.14 -7.10
CA ARG A 94 -16.63 9.05 -6.13
C ARG A 94 -16.88 8.48 -4.74
N PRO A 95 -15.84 7.97 -4.01
CA PRO A 95 -16.07 7.20 -2.78
C PRO A 95 -16.81 7.94 -1.67
N ASP A 96 -16.70 9.26 -1.63
CA ASP A 96 -17.42 10.10 -0.64
C ASP A 96 -18.90 10.30 -1.00
N GLU A 97 -19.27 10.21 -2.30
CA GLU A 97 -20.64 10.42 -2.79
C GLU A 97 -21.41 9.12 -2.98
N ASP A 98 -20.71 8.07 -3.43
CA ASP A 98 -21.31 6.78 -3.79
C ASP A 98 -20.74 5.61 -2.95
N PRO A 99 -20.67 5.70 -1.60
CA PRO A 99 -20.06 4.64 -0.78
C PRO A 99 -20.75 3.29 -0.93
N ASP A 100 -22.07 3.30 -1.10
CA ASP A 100 -22.88 2.07 -1.25
C ASP A 100 -22.57 1.31 -2.53
N ALA A 101 -22.20 2.02 -3.61
CA ALA A 101 -21.78 1.39 -4.86
C ALA A 101 -20.50 0.55 -4.68
N LEU A 102 -19.52 1.07 -3.93
CA LEU A 102 -18.30 0.33 -3.61
C LEU A 102 -18.58 -0.92 -2.76
N ILE A 103 -19.42 -0.76 -1.74
CA ILE A 103 -19.79 -1.83 -0.83
C ILE A 103 -20.54 -2.94 -1.59
N ALA A 104 -21.51 -2.57 -2.43
CA ALA A 104 -22.27 -3.51 -3.24
C ALA A 104 -21.37 -4.23 -4.26
N TRP A 105 -20.46 -3.50 -4.93
CA TRP A 105 -19.56 -4.06 -5.93
C TRP A 105 -18.59 -5.07 -5.32
N THR A 106 -18.05 -4.81 -4.11
CA THR A 106 -17.10 -5.71 -3.44
C THR A 106 -17.79 -6.84 -2.65
N LYS A 107 -19.11 -6.80 -2.49
CA LYS A 107 -19.88 -7.80 -1.72
C LYS A 107 -19.58 -9.26 -2.13
N PRO A 108 -19.44 -9.62 -3.42
CA PRO A 108 -19.09 -11.00 -3.81
C PRO A 108 -17.73 -11.49 -3.29
N LEU A 109 -16.83 -10.58 -2.90
CA LEU A 109 -15.51 -10.91 -2.35
C LEU A 109 -15.53 -11.09 -0.82
N MET A 110 -16.67 -10.79 -0.17
CA MET A 110 -16.78 -10.88 1.28
C MET A 110 -17.02 -12.32 1.72
N ASP A 111 -16.34 -12.70 2.79
CA ASP A 111 -16.60 -13.95 3.49
C ASP A 111 -17.85 -13.76 4.38
N PRO A 112 -18.95 -14.51 4.18
CA PRO A 112 -20.17 -14.33 4.96
C PRO A 112 -20.01 -14.67 6.45
N ALA A 113 -18.96 -15.41 6.83
CA ALA A 113 -18.65 -15.72 8.23
C ALA A 113 -17.87 -14.60 8.94
N ARG A 114 -17.56 -13.49 8.25
CA ARG A 114 -16.80 -12.34 8.79
C ARG A 114 -17.65 -11.08 8.85
N ALA A 115 -17.16 -10.08 9.56
CA ALA A 115 -17.72 -8.73 9.55
C ALA A 115 -17.83 -8.20 8.12
N GLN A 116 -18.97 -7.60 7.77
CA GLN A 116 -19.30 -7.16 6.42
C GLN A 116 -18.97 -5.69 6.19
N SER A 117 -18.49 -5.34 5.00
CA SER A 117 -18.28 -3.95 4.60
C SER A 117 -19.57 -3.13 4.77
N GLN A 118 -19.49 -1.96 5.44
CA GLN A 118 -20.66 -1.17 5.78
C GLN A 118 -20.55 0.32 5.43
N ARG A 119 -19.37 0.91 5.56
CA ARG A 119 -19.17 2.36 5.37
C ARG A 119 -17.85 2.63 4.68
N VAL A 120 -17.80 3.66 3.86
CA VAL A 120 -16.54 4.26 3.40
C VAL A 120 -16.21 5.43 4.31
N LEU A 121 -14.98 5.49 4.80
CA LEU A 121 -14.48 6.54 5.68
C LEU A 121 -13.32 7.26 5.02
N ARG A 122 -13.27 8.58 5.20
CA ARG A 122 -12.13 9.43 4.85
C ARG A 122 -11.75 10.23 6.09
N VAL A 123 -10.46 10.21 6.47
CA VAL A 123 -9.97 11.02 7.58
C VAL A 123 -9.38 12.32 7.03
N PRO A 124 -9.77 13.48 7.53
CA PRO A 124 -9.24 14.75 7.08
C PRO A 124 -7.71 14.83 7.24
N GLY A 125 -7.02 15.27 6.19
CA GLY A 125 -5.62 15.63 6.25
C GLY A 125 -4.61 14.45 6.29
N ARG A 126 -5.06 13.19 6.23
CA ARG A 126 -4.13 12.04 6.15
C ARG A 126 -4.77 10.81 5.54
N GLY A 127 -3.92 9.89 5.04
CA GLY A 127 -4.34 8.54 4.65
C GLY A 127 -4.50 7.58 5.84
N MET A 128 -5.36 6.58 5.71
CA MET A 128 -5.50 5.44 6.63
C MET A 128 -4.35 4.43 6.43
N THR A 129 -3.10 4.88 6.58
CA THR A 129 -1.90 4.03 6.56
C THR A 129 -1.92 3.00 7.67
N ASP A 130 -0.98 2.07 7.72
CA ASP A 130 -0.96 1.01 8.74
C ASP A 130 -0.24 1.45 10.03
N THR A 131 0.32 2.66 10.05
CA THR A 131 0.98 3.32 11.18
C THR A 131 0.10 4.43 11.76
N ASP A 132 0.30 4.78 13.02
CA ASP A 132 -0.39 5.90 13.70
C ASP A 132 0.16 7.28 13.30
N TYR A 133 1.23 7.32 12.52
CA TYR A 133 1.76 8.51 11.83
C TYR A 133 1.58 8.40 10.31
N PRO A 134 1.56 9.53 9.57
CA PRO A 134 1.50 9.52 8.11
C PRO A 134 2.75 8.90 7.51
N SER A 135 2.66 7.68 6.98
CA SER A 135 3.81 6.94 6.48
C SER A 135 3.80 6.76 4.97
N VAL A 136 5.00 6.61 4.42
CA VAL A 136 5.31 6.14 3.07
C VAL A 136 6.08 4.83 3.20
N SER A 137 5.73 3.81 2.42
CA SER A 137 6.44 2.52 2.46
C SER A 137 7.43 2.38 1.30
N ILE A 138 8.64 1.92 1.62
CA ILE A 138 9.76 1.78 0.67
C ILE A 138 10.17 0.31 0.62
N GLY A 139 10.19 -0.27 -0.58
CA GLY A 139 10.61 -1.64 -0.85
C GLY A 139 11.95 -1.71 -1.56
N ASN A 140 12.69 -2.79 -1.33
CA ASN A 140 13.96 -3.11 -1.97
C ASN A 140 13.78 -4.28 -2.94
N LEU A 141 14.08 -4.08 -4.23
CA LEU A 141 13.96 -5.12 -5.25
C LEU A 141 14.95 -6.27 -5.05
N SER A 142 16.14 -6.00 -4.50
CA SER A 142 17.10 -7.06 -4.22
C SER A 142 16.59 -8.00 -3.11
N SER A 143 15.96 -7.47 -2.06
CA SER A 143 15.29 -8.27 -1.03
C SER A 143 14.11 -9.06 -1.59
N HIS A 144 13.34 -8.45 -2.51
CA HIS A 144 12.25 -9.13 -3.21
C HIS A 144 12.74 -10.35 -4.00
N ARG A 145 13.85 -10.22 -4.75
CA ARG A 145 14.47 -11.35 -5.49
C ARG A 145 14.92 -12.48 -4.56
N VAL A 146 15.40 -12.18 -3.36
CA VAL A 146 15.72 -13.21 -2.35
C VAL A 146 14.47 -13.97 -1.91
N VAL A 147 13.34 -13.27 -1.71
CA VAL A 147 12.07 -13.95 -1.39
C VAL A 147 11.62 -14.85 -2.53
N GLU A 148 11.69 -14.39 -3.79
CA GLU A 148 11.40 -15.21 -4.98
C GLU A 148 12.29 -16.44 -5.05
N GLN A 149 13.59 -16.27 -4.82
CA GLN A 149 14.55 -17.36 -4.82
C GLN A 149 14.25 -18.43 -3.75
N LYS A 150 13.93 -17.98 -2.52
CA LYS A 150 13.57 -18.89 -1.42
C LYS A 150 12.27 -19.66 -1.68
N LEU A 151 11.30 -19.05 -2.36
CA LEU A 151 10.02 -19.67 -2.73
C LEU A 151 10.11 -20.50 -4.03
N GLY A 152 11.18 -20.32 -4.82
CA GLY A 152 11.36 -21.00 -6.11
C GLY A 152 10.36 -20.57 -7.19
N THR A 153 9.74 -19.38 -7.05
CA THR A 153 8.75 -18.90 -8.01
C THR A 153 8.79 -17.36 -8.11
N PRO A 154 8.58 -16.80 -9.31
CA PRO A 154 8.43 -15.35 -9.47
C PRO A 154 7.21 -14.81 -8.70
N LEU A 155 7.36 -13.63 -8.12
CA LEU A 155 6.31 -12.95 -7.39
C LEU A 155 6.11 -11.55 -7.93
N SER A 156 4.87 -11.06 -7.91
CA SER A 156 4.60 -9.66 -8.18
C SER A 156 4.94 -8.79 -6.96
N THR A 157 5.71 -7.71 -7.15
CA THR A 157 5.99 -6.70 -6.12
C THR A 157 4.72 -6.04 -5.57
N LYS A 158 3.63 -6.04 -6.34
CA LYS A 158 2.32 -5.50 -5.96
C LYS A 158 1.74 -6.14 -4.68
N ARG A 159 2.19 -7.36 -4.30
CA ARG A 159 1.79 -8.06 -3.06
C ARG A 159 2.10 -7.26 -1.81
N TRP A 160 3.22 -6.55 -1.84
CA TRP A 160 3.74 -5.84 -0.69
C TRP A 160 3.08 -4.49 -0.45
N ARG A 161 2.41 -3.94 -1.47
CA ARG A 161 1.72 -2.64 -1.42
C ARG A 161 2.62 -1.51 -0.92
N ALA A 162 3.91 -1.57 -1.27
CA ALA A 162 4.85 -0.48 -1.02
C ALA A 162 4.62 0.65 -2.03
N ASN A 163 4.91 1.89 -1.59
CA ASN A 163 4.72 3.09 -2.41
C ASN A 163 5.91 3.35 -3.34
N ILE A 164 7.13 3.19 -2.84
CA ILE A 164 8.38 3.45 -3.58
C ILE A 164 9.18 2.16 -3.62
N TRP A 165 9.64 1.76 -4.79
CA TRP A 165 10.53 0.63 -4.95
C TRP A 165 11.89 1.10 -5.40
N LEU A 166 12.92 0.66 -4.68
CA LEU A 166 14.32 0.99 -4.94
C LEU A 166 15.05 -0.20 -5.56
N GLU A 167 15.87 0.09 -6.55
CA GLU A 167 16.86 -0.79 -7.15
C GLU A 167 18.27 -0.30 -6.75
N GLY A 168 19.22 -1.24 -6.58
CA GLY A 168 20.62 -0.92 -6.32
C GLY A 168 21.07 -1.07 -4.87
N LEU A 169 20.15 -1.29 -3.92
CA LEU A 169 20.48 -1.73 -2.57
C LEU A 169 20.88 -3.21 -2.57
N ALA A 170 21.75 -3.63 -1.65
CA ALA A 170 21.97 -5.04 -1.35
C ALA A 170 20.70 -5.66 -0.73
N PRO A 171 20.53 -7.01 -0.76
CA PRO A 171 19.42 -7.66 -0.07
C PRO A 171 19.39 -7.31 1.42
N TRP A 172 18.22 -6.88 1.90
CA TRP A 172 17.91 -6.51 3.28
C TRP A 172 18.57 -5.21 3.77
N GLU A 173 19.33 -4.52 2.92
CA GLU A 173 19.97 -3.24 3.25
C GLU A 173 18.96 -2.13 3.57
N GLU A 174 17.70 -2.27 3.13
CA GLU A 174 16.64 -1.34 3.53
C GLU A 174 16.47 -1.24 5.05
N PHE A 175 16.79 -2.27 5.82
CA PHE A 175 16.72 -2.25 7.29
C PHE A 175 17.84 -1.41 7.92
N ASP A 176 19.00 -1.32 7.26
CA ASP A 176 20.10 -0.47 7.70
C ASP A 176 19.81 1.03 7.53
N LEU A 177 18.73 1.36 6.82
CA LEU A 177 18.27 2.73 6.63
C LEU A 177 17.44 3.24 7.82
N VAL A 178 16.98 2.36 8.71
CA VAL A 178 16.19 2.77 9.89
C VAL A 178 16.99 3.74 10.75
N GLY A 179 16.37 4.86 11.11
CA GLY A 179 17.00 5.97 11.82
C GLY A 179 17.76 6.96 10.94
N LYS A 180 17.86 6.71 9.63
CA LYS A 180 18.49 7.62 8.65
C LYS A 180 17.44 8.40 7.88
N THR A 181 17.88 9.46 7.20
CA THR A 181 17.05 10.19 6.23
C THR A 181 17.54 9.88 4.82
N LEU A 182 16.60 9.54 3.95
CA LEU A 182 16.84 9.38 2.52
C LEU A 182 16.38 10.65 1.80
N ARG A 183 17.22 11.18 0.93
CA ARG A 183 16.80 12.08 -0.13
C ARG A 183 16.50 11.24 -1.36
N ILE A 184 15.26 11.36 -1.90
CA ILE A 184 14.81 10.69 -3.12
C ILE A 184 14.27 11.79 -4.04
N GLY A 185 14.93 11.99 -5.20
CA GLY A 185 14.67 13.18 -6.01
C GLY A 185 14.91 14.46 -5.22
N SER A 186 13.87 15.27 -5.01
CA SER A 186 13.95 16.46 -4.15
C SER A 186 13.25 16.31 -2.80
N ALA A 187 12.64 15.16 -2.50
CA ALA A 187 11.97 14.88 -1.23
C ALA A 187 12.93 14.25 -0.21
N GLU A 188 12.66 14.48 1.09
CA GLU A 188 13.40 13.87 2.19
C GLU A 188 12.47 13.01 3.04
N ILE A 189 12.88 11.76 3.30
CA ILE A 189 12.09 10.76 4.01
C ILE A 189 12.93 10.20 5.16
N ALA A 190 12.52 10.43 6.39
CA ALA A 190 13.13 9.83 7.58
C ALA A 190 12.60 8.40 7.75
N ILE A 191 13.49 7.42 7.68
CA ILE A 191 13.13 6.00 7.80
C ILE A 191 12.94 5.68 9.28
N ARG A 192 11.76 5.12 9.62
CA ARG A 192 11.32 4.95 11.01
C ARG A 192 11.45 3.51 11.50
N GLU A 193 10.92 2.57 10.76
CA GLU A 193 10.80 1.19 11.20
C GLU A 193 10.62 0.20 10.04
N PRO A 194 10.93 -1.09 10.22
CA PRO A 194 10.57 -2.14 9.27
C PRO A 194 9.05 -2.33 9.19
N VAL A 195 8.57 -2.86 8.05
CA VAL A 195 7.16 -3.19 7.86
C VAL A 195 6.92 -4.66 8.21
N VAL A 196 6.19 -4.91 9.29
CA VAL A 196 5.72 -6.26 9.65
C VAL A 196 4.63 -6.71 8.68
N ARG A 197 4.81 -7.87 8.05
CA ARG A 197 3.92 -8.39 7.01
C ARG A 197 2.83 -9.29 7.55
N CYS A 198 1.68 -9.20 6.91
CA CYS A 198 0.50 -10.01 7.23
C CYS A 198 0.11 -10.92 6.05
N LEU A 199 -0.91 -11.73 6.24
CA LEU A 199 -1.42 -12.67 5.23
C LEU A 199 -1.84 -12.03 3.89
N ALA A 200 -1.96 -10.71 3.78
CA ALA A 200 -2.25 -10.06 2.51
C ALA A 200 -1.16 -10.37 1.47
N THR A 201 0.12 -10.45 1.89
CA THR A 201 1.24 -10.70 0.99
C THR A 201 1.27 -12.11 0.39
N THR A 202 0.55 -13.06 0.97
CA THR A 202 0.44 -14.42 0.43
C THR A 202 -0.51 -14.51 -0.78
N THR A 203 -1.22 -13.42 -1.09
CA THR A 203 -2.23 -13.37 -2.14
C THR A 203 -1.65 -12.91 -3.46
N ASN A 204 -1.97 -13.61 -4.54
CA ASN A 204 -1.68 -13.20 -5.90
C ASN A 204 -2.51 -11.95 -6.26
N PRO A 205 -1.85 -10.84 -6.62
CA PRO A 205 -2.55 -9.59 -6.89
C PRO A 205 -3.30 -9.56 -8.23
N GLU A 206 -3.13 -10.57 -9.07
CA GLU A 206 -3.87 -10.67 -10.34
C GLU A 206 -5.13 -11.54 -10.21
N THR A 207 -5.13 -12.49 -9.26
CA THR A 207 -6.24 -13.45 -9.13
C THR A 207 -7.02 -13.32 -7.82
N GLY A 208 -6.49 -12.61 -6.82
CA GLY A 208 -7.08 -12.53 -5.49
C GLY A 208 -7.03 -13.84 -4.70
N LYS A 209 -6.23 -14.82 -5.13
CA LYS A 209 -6.10 -16.13 -4.46
C LYS A 209 -4.74 -16.22 -3.75
N ARG A 210 -4.70 -16.89 -2.61
CA ARG A 210 -3.44 -17.19 -1.94
C ARG A 210 -2.69 -18.25 -2.73
N ASP A 211 -1.45 -17.98 -3.10
CA ASP A 211 -0.63 -18.83 -3.97
C ASP A 211 0.84 -18.94 -3.54
N ALA A 212 1.26 -18.17 -2.54
CA ALA A 212 2.63 -18.19 -2.05
C ALA A 212 2.69 -17.97 -0.54
N ASP A 213 3.45 -18.78 0.17
CA ASP A 213 3.70 -18.60 1.61
C ASP A 213 4.86 -17.63 1.83
N THR A 214 4.62 -16.35 1.52
CA THR A 214 5.64 -15.31 1.63
C THR A 214 6.11 -15.10 3.07
N LEU A 215 5.28 -15.39 4.07
CA LEU A 215 5.62 -15.16 5.47
C LEU A 215 6.63 -16.17 6.02
N SER A 216 6.62 -17.42 5.52
CA SER A 216 7.53 -18.48 5.98
C SER A 216 9.00 -18.27 5.59
N VAL A 217 9.25 -17.41 4.61
CA VAL A 217 10.61 -17.16 4.07
C VAL A 217 11.21 -15.82 4.52
N LEU A 218 10.45 -15.01 5.27
CA LEU A 218 10.94 -13.79 5.93
C LEU A 218 11.64 -14.14 7.26
N ASN A 219 12.14 -13.12 7.95
CA ASN A 219 12.69 -13.27 9.30
C ASN A 219 11.60 -13.64 10.32
N GLU A 220 11.99 -13.88 11.57
CA GLU A 220 11.07 -14.26 12.67
C GLU A 220 9.98 -13.20 12.89
N ASP A 221 10.32 -11.92 12.73
CA ASP A 221 9.41 -10.79 12.88
C ASP A 221 8.53 -10.55 11.62
N ARG A 222 8.76 -11.33 10.55
CA ARG A 222 8.06 -11.23 9.27
C ARG A 222 8.21 -9.86 8.60
N GLU A 223 9.39 -9.29 8.66
CA GLU A 223 9.66 -7.96 8.14
C GLU A 223 10.04 -7.98 6.66
N PHE A 224 9.55 -6.99 5.94
CA PHE A 224 9.91 -6.71 4.54
C PHE A 224 9.50 -5.29 4.17
N CYS A 225 10.35 -4.50 3.52
CA CYS A 225 10.25 -3.06 3.34
C CYS A 225 10.43 -2.27 4.65
N VAL A 226 10.45 -0.94 4.52
CA VAL A 226 10.48 0.00 5.65
C VAL A 226 9.41 1.06 5.51
N TYR A 227 8.96 1.60 6.65
CA TYR A 227 8.17 2.82 6.70
C TYR A 227 9.07 4.03 6.89
N GLY A 228 8.71 5.12 6.21
CA GLY A 228 9.32 6.42 6.39
C GLY A 228 8.27 7.51 6.54
N GLU A 229 8.68 8.61 7.14
CA GLU A 229 7.91 9.85 7.28
C GLU A 229 8.52 10.91 6.37
N VAL A 230 7.71 11.60 5.58
CA VAL A 230 8.18 12.69 4.74
C VAL A 230 8.53 13.87 5.63
N VAL A 231 9.81 14.24 5.70
CA VAL A 231 10.32 15.37 6.51
C VAL A 231 10.70 16.58 5.67
N GLY A 232 10.99 16.37 4.38
CA GLY A 232 11.21 17.42 3.40
C GLY A 232 10.30 17.24 2.18
N SER A 233 9.50 18.28 1.86
CA SER A 233 8.62 18.25 0.68
C SER A 233 9.42 18.27 -0.61
N GLY A 234 8.97 17.52 -1.62
CA GLY A 234 9.66 17.46 -2.90
C GLY A 234 8.96 16.55 -3.89
N GLU A 235 9.56 16.39 -5.05
CA GLU A 235 9.07 15.50 -6.09
C GLU A 235 9.96 14.27 -6.21
N VAL A 236 9.32 13.11 -6.39
CA VAL A 236 9.95 11.81 -6.65
C VAL A 236 9.47 11.30 -8.00
N ARG A 237 10.40 10.89 -8.86
CA ARG A 237 10.14 10.36 -10.20
C ARG A 237 10.79 9.00 -10.40
N LEU A 238 10.30 8.24 -11.36
CA LEU A 238 11.02 7.05 -11.82
C LEU A 238 12.42 7.42 -12.30
N GLY A 239 13.43 6.65 -11.89
CA GLY A 239 14.83 6.89 -12.20
C GLY A 239 15.55 7.89 -11.28
N ASP A 240 14.86 8.58 -10.39
CA ASP A 240 15.51 9.45 -9.40
C ASP A 240 16.43 8.63 -8.49
N THR A 241 17.55 9.27 -8.09
CA THR A 241 18.48 8.68 -7.14
C THR A 241 17.96 8.77 -5.71
N ALA A 242 18.28 7.76 -4.90
CA ALA A 242 18.07 7.75 -3.45
C ALA A 242 19.44 7.73 -2.74
N GLU A 243 19.65 8.65 -1.81
CA GLU A 243 20.90 8.78 -1.05
C GLU A 243 20.62 9.05 0.44
N VAL A 244 21.47 8.53 1.30
CA VAL A 244 21.43 8.83 2.74
C VAL A 244 22.07 10.21 2.96
N ILE A 245 21.41 11.08 3.75
CA ILE A 245 21.85 12.44 4.08
C ILE A 245 21.96 12.64 5.59
#